data_0d25394d9ef0d8e85f6e1e4e871133aa
#
_entry.id   0d25394d9ef0d8e85f6e1e4e871133aa
#
_cell.length_a   1.000
_cell.length_b   1.000
_cell.length_c   1.000
_cell.angle_alpha   90.00
_cell.angle_beta   90.00
_cell.angle_gamma   90.00
#
_symmetry.space_group_name_H-M   'P 1'
#
loop_
_entity.id
_entity.type
_entity.pdbx_description
1 polymer ?
#
loop_
_entity_poly.entity_id
_entity_poly.type
_entity_poly.pdbx_seq_one_letter_code
_entity_poly.pdbx_strand_id
1 'polypeptide(L)'
;ASDTQYTVRRSFVGITNSSGVVTFSAGTNETFVAFATIDYQMSVLTAGGGTAVQGDMILLNSTKVTTTGTSTLTVTDSTLLGSAAKVKIYATLLKTSIVPKTKTTQLSKQLKVLATDADGAYGVRSTDKDISLGRSDVFRLQSVFDSEDTSAAATAPQFTISNIVGTFLRGEKITGAS
;
A
#
# COMPACT_ATOMS: atom_id res chain seq x y z
N ALA A 1 -8.23 16.83 -20.23
CA ALA A 1 -6.98 16.61 -19.53
C ALA A 1 -7.34 15.99 -18.18
N SER A 2 -6.93 14.78 -17.92
CA SER A 2 -7.10 14.18 -16.59
C SER A 2 -6.13 14.89 -15.64
N ASP A 3 -6.61 15.20 -14.46
CA ASP A 3 -5.81 15.75 -13.39
C ASP A 3 -4.73 14.73 -13.04
N THR A 4 -3.48 15.05 -13.36
CA THR A 4 -2.36 14.11 -13.21
C THR A 4 -1.61 14.31 -11.90
N GLN A 5 -2.20 15.02 -10.96
CA GLN A 5 -1.60 15.33 -9.67
C GLN A 5 -2.61 15.23 -8.52
N TYR A 6 -2.14 14.84 -7.34
CA TYR A 6 -2.89 14.87 -6.10
C TYR A 6 -1.97 15.08 -4.90
N THR A 7 -2.53 15.52 -3.78
CA THR A 7 -1.80 15.63 -2.53
C THR A 7 -1.89 14.31 -1.76
N VAL A 8 -0.79 13.94 -1.12
CA VAL A 8 -0.67 12.75 -0.27
C VAL A 8 0.06 13.10 1.01
N ARG A 9 -0.37 12.55 2.13
CA ARG A 9 0.32 12.68 3.40
C ARG A 9 1.20 11.46 3.65
N ARG A 10 2.49 11.69 3.92
CA ARG A 10 3.46 10.63 4.19
C ARG A 10 4.22 10.89 5.48
N SER A 11 4.72 9.82 6.07
CA SER A 11 5.63 9.91 7.19
C SER A 11 7.07 9.58 6.77
N PHE A 12 8.01 10.32 7.33
CA PHE A 12 9.44 10.11 7.16
C PHE A 12 10.08 10.00 8.53
N VAL A 13 11.14 9.20 8.60
CA VAL A 13 11.97 9.08 9.81
C VAL A 13 13.38 9.50 9.46
N GLY A 14 13.98 10.30 10.32
CA GLY A 14 15.36 10.78 10.15
C GLY A 14 16.06 10.96 11.49
N ILE A 15 17.35 11.17 11.43
CA ILE A 15 18.20 11.43 12.58
C ILE A 15 18.89 12.78 12.36
N THR A 16 18.89 13.63 13.39
CA THR A 16 19.54 14.93 13.32
C THR A 16 21.07 14.79 13.35
N ASN A 17 21.73 15.70 12.64
CA ASN A 17 23.18 15.88 12.71
C ASN A 17 23.59 16.64 13.99
N SER A 18 24.89 16.92 14.13
CA SER A 18 25.46 17.66 15.28
C SER A 18 24.88 19.06 15.49
N SER A 19 24.30 19.66 14.46
CA SER A 19 23.69 21.00 14.52
C SER A 19 22.15 20.97 14.71
N GLY A 20 21.57 19.80 15.00
CA GLY A 20 20.11 19.66 15.16
C GLY A 20 19.35 19.75 13.83
N VAL A 21 20.00 19.42 12.71
CA VAL A 21 19.40 19.48 11.37
C VAL A 21 19.08 18.08 10.89
N VAL A 22 17.87 17.89 10.38
CA VAL A 22 17.45 16.65 9.70
C VAL A 22 16.86 16.98 8.34
N THR A 23 17.19 16.17 7.35
CA THR A 23 16.73 16.33 5.97
C THR A 23 15.97 15.09 5.51
N PHE A 24 14.86 15.33 4.81
CA PHE A 24 14.01 14.30 4.24
C PHE A 24 13.91 14.51 2.73
N SER A 25 13.92 13.43 1.96
CA SER A 25 13.79 13.48 0.51
C SER A 25 12.44 12.90 0.08
N ALA A 26 11.79 13.60 -0.83
CA ALA A 26 10.57 13.12 -1.48
C ALA A 26 10.90 11.97 -2.46
N GLY A 27 9.91 11.16 -2.75
CA GLY A 27 10.02 10.08 -3.75
C GLY A 27 9.95 10.60 -5.18
N THR A 28 10.02 9.69 -6.13
CA THR A 28 9.91 10.02 -7.56
C THR A 28 8.56 10.68 -7.86
N ASN A 29 8.59 11.79 -8.58
CA ASN A 29 7.42 12.61 -8.92
C ASN A 29 6.65 13.12 -7.69
N GLU A 30 7.33 13.32 -6.58
CA GLU A 30 6.77 13.89 -5.35
C GLU A 30 7.55 15.15 -4.98
N THR A 31 6.80 16.16 -4.52
CA THR A 31 7.36 17.41 -4.03
C THR A 31 6.70 17.80 -2.72
N PHE A 32 7.47 18.32 -1.78
CA PHE A 32 6.92 18.87 -0.56
C PHE A 32 6.12 20.14 -0.88
N VAL A 33 4.95 20.29 -0.30
CA VAL A 33 4.19 21.56 -0.41
C VAL A 33 4.88 22.68 0.37
N ALA A 34 4.57 23.92 0.03
CA ALA A 34 5.03 25.06 0.82
C ALA A 34 4.64 24.88 2.28
N PHE A 35 5.50 25.37 3.20
CA PHE A 35 5.24 25.18 4.63
C PHE A 35 3.94 25.86 5.06
N ALA A 36 3.05 25.05 5.64
CA ALA A 36 1.92 25.47 6.44
C ALA A 36 1.83 24.55 7.66
N THR A 37 1.43 25.07 8.81
CA THR A 37 1.42 24.29 10.07
C THR A 37 0.53 23.06 10.02
N ILE A 38 -0.52 23.09 9.20
CA ILE A 38 -1.42 21.96 8.99
C ILE A 38 -0.79 20.82 8.19
N ASP A 39 0.20 21.14 7.36
CA ASP A 39 0.81 20.18 6.42
C ASP A 39 2.00 19.42 7.02
N TYR A 40 2.52 19.89 8.14
CA TYR A 40 3.72 19.33 8.74
C TYR A 40 3.55 19.12 10.24
N GLN A 41 3.77 17.89 10.69
CA GLN A 41 3.75 17.52 12.10
C GLN A 41 4.97 16.65 12.40
N MET A 42 5.71 16.94 13.46
CA MET A 42 6.90 16.19 13.83
C MET A 42 6.87 15.76 15.29
N SER A 43 7.32 14.53 15.54
CA SER A 43 7.46 13.98 16.89
C SER A 43 8.85 13.39 17.08
N VAL A 44 9.31 13.36 18.32
CA VAL A 44 10.58 12.75 18.74
C VAL A 44 10.36 11.28 19.03
N LEU A 45 11.06 10.41 18.31
CA LEU A 45 11.06 8.96 18.54
C LEU A 45 12.13 8.54 19.55
N THR A 46 13.27 9.24 19.54
CA THR A 46 14.37 9.02 20.47
C THR A 46 15.00 10.38 20.74
N ALA A 47 15.18 10.72 22.02
CA ALA A 47 15.84 11.97 22.43
C ALA A 47 17.27 12.04 21.87
N GLY A 48 17.69 13.25 21.55
CA GLY A 48 19.05 13.58 21.12
C GLY A 48 19.79 14.43 22.14
N GLY A 49 20.72 15.23 21.67
CA GLY A 49 21.48 16.17 22.50
C GLY A 49 20.74 17.46 22.86
N GLY A 50 19.49 17.64 22.38
CA GLY A 50 18.64 18.79 22.71
C GLY A 50 17.78 18.60 23.96
N THR A 51 16.82 19.48 24.17
CA THR A 51 15.95 19.45 25.36
C THR A 51 14.68 18.65 25.18
N ALA A 52 14.31 18.28 23.95
CA ALA A 52 13.13 17.49 23.67
C ALA A 52 13.31 16.02 24.09
N VAL A 53 12.27 15.43 24.66
CA VAL A 53 12.26 14.03 25.11
C VAL A 53 11.45 13.16 24.15
N GLN A 54 11.57 11.85 24.30
CA GLN A 54 10.81 10.89 23.52
C GLN A 54 9.30 11.13 23.70
N GLY A 55 8.58 11.18 22.57
CA GLY A 55 7.13 11.42 22.53
C GLY A 55 6.75 12.89 22.33
N ASP A 56 7.68 13.82 22.51
CA ASP A 56 7.38 15.23 22.31
C ASP A 56 6.97 15.55 20.88
N MET A 57 6.00 16.45 20.76
CA MET A 57 5.63 17.05 19.49
C MET A 57 6.38 18.36 19.30
N ILE A 58 7.13 18.46 18.21
CA ILE A 58 7.91 19.65 17.88
C ILE A 58 7.03 20.64 17.13
N LEU A 59 6.86 21.83 17.68
CA LEU A 59 6.17 22.91 17.01
C LEU A 59 7.03 23.46 15.87
N LEU A 60 6.59 23.17 14.64
CA LEU A 60 7.25 23.63 13.42
C LEU A 60 6.74 25.01 13.03
N ASN A 61 7.62 25.81 12.45
CA ASN A 61 7.32 27.11 11.86
C ASN A 61 8.19 27.36 10.63
N SER A 62 7.95 28.46 9.92
CA SER A 62 8.65 28.81 8.69
C SER A 62 10.15 29.08 8.87
N THR A 63 10.62 29.32 10.09
CA THR A 63 12.05 29.51 10.36
C THR A 63 12.78 28.19 10.60
N LYS A 64 12.07 27.20 11.10
CA LYS A 64 12.63 25.86 11.37
C LYS A 64 12.55 24.93 10.16
N VAL A 65 11.61 25.17 9.26
CA VAL A 65 11.33 24.32 8.10
C VAL A 65 11.70 25.03 6.82
N THR A 66 12.59 24.39 6.04
CA THR A 66 12.99 24.89 4.74
C THR A 66 12.75 23.80 3.70
N THR A 67 12.06 24.15 2.62
CA THR A 67 11.89 23.30 1.44
C THR A 67 12.84 23.77 0.36
N THR A 68 13.86 22.98 0.07
CA THR A 68 14.85 23.32 -0.97
C THR A 68 14.51 22.56 -2.24
N GLY A 69 14.20 23.31 -3.32
CA GLY A 69 13.87 22.72 -4.62
C GLY A 69 12.66 21.78 -4.59
N THR A 70 11.80 21.91 -3.62
CA THR A 70 10.55 21.15 -3.43
C THR A 70 10.71 19.64 -3.19
N SER A 71 11.82 19.02 -3.61
CA SER A 71 12.09 17.59 -3.39
C SER A 71 12.75 17.27 -2.06
N THR A 72 13.25 18.28 -1.35
CA THR A 72 13.95 18.14 -0.09
C THR A 72 13.33 19.03 0.98
N LEU A 73 13.05 18.45 2.14
CA LEU A 73 12.57 19.12 3.33
C LEU A 73 13.65 19.07 4.40
N THR A 74 14.08 20.21 4.89
CA THR A 74 15.06 20.33 5.97
C THR A 74 14.39 20.94 7.19
N VAL A 75 14.57 20.33 8.35
CA VAL A 75 14.14 20.83 9.64
C VAL A 75 15.37 21.13 10.50
N THR A 76 15.43 22.33 11.05
CA THR A 76 16.54 22.78 11.89
C THR A 76 16.02 23.23 13.25
N ASP A 77 16.45 22.57 14.30
CA ASP A 77 16.20 22.97 15.68
C ASP A 77 17.30 22.43 16.61
N SER A 78 18.34 23.22 16.77
CA SER A 78 19.48 22.84 17.60
C SER A 78 19.15 22.80 19.09
N THR A 79 18.18 23.60 19.54
CA THR A 79 17.81 23.70 20.95
C THR A 79 16.96 22.50 21.39
N LEU A 80 15.92 22.18 20.62
CA LEU A 80 15.01 21.10 20.98
C LEU A 80 15.56 19.73 20.58
N LEU A 81 16.12 19.59 19.39
CA LEU A 81 16.54 18.31 18.87
C LEU A 81 18.01 17.99 19.19
N GLY A 82 18.91 18.94 19.00
CA GLY A 82 20.33 18.70 19.14
C GLY A 82 20.85 17.58 18.23
N SER A 83 21.97 16.98 18.61
CA SER A 83 22.57 15.88 17.83
C SER A 83 21.87 14.55 18.07
N ALA A 84 21.84 13.70 17.05
CA ALA A 84 21.39 12.31 17.12
C ALA A 84 19.94 12.08 17.60
N ALA A 85 19.08 13.12 17.57
CA ALA A 85 17.64 12.94 17.82
C ALA A 85 17.01 12.18 16.65
N LYS A 86 16.32 11.09 16.94
CA LYS A 86 15.53 10.37 15.95
C LYS A 86 14.11 10.94 15.95
N VAL A 87 13.68 11.42 14.79
CA VAL A 87 12.40 12.11 14.65
C VAL A 87 11.56 11.48 13.55
N LYS A 88 10.23 11.59 13.69
CA LYS A 88 9.27 11.22 12.66
C LYS A 88 8.48 12.47 12.27
N ILE A 89 8.45 12.75 10.97
CA ILE A 89 7.65 13.84 10.43
C ILE A 89 6.54 13.29 9.54
N TYR A 90 5.35 13.84 9.66
CA TYR A 90 4.27 13.70 8.69
C TYR A 90 4.24 14.96 7.84
N ALA A 91 4.33 14.80 6.54
CA ALA A 91 4.39 15.87 5.58
C ALA A 91 3.39 15.66 4.46
N THR A 92 2.81 16.76 3.97
CA THR A 92 1.97 16.78 2.77
C THR A 92 2.88 16.97 1.55
N LEU A 93 2.70 16.10 0.55
CA LEU A 93 3.41 16.14 -0.72
C LEU A 93 2.41 16.26 -1.86
N LEU A 94 2.86 16.91 -2.93
CA LEU A 94 2.20 16.89 -4.22
C LEU A 94 2.81 15.77 -5.05
N LYS A 95 1.99 14.83 -5.50
CA LYS A 95 2.38 13.79 -6.43
C LYS A 95 1.93 14.13 -7.83
N THR A 96 2.87 14.14 -8.76
CA THR A 96 2.64 14.45 -10.18
C THR A 96 2.89 13.22 -11.06
N SER A 97 2.60 13.34 -12.34
CA SER A 97 2.81 12.28 -13.34
C SER A 97 2.13 10.96 -12.96
N ILE A 98 0.90 11.05 -12.50
CA ILE A 98 0.11 9.88 -12.13
C ILE A 98 -0.41 9.24 -13.42
N VAL A 99 -0.05 7.99 -13.59
CA VAL A 99 -0.58 7.17 -14.68
C VAL A 99 -1.73 6.31 -14.14
N PRO A 100 -2.95 6.46 -14.67
CA PRO A 100 -4.03 5.58 -14.30
C PRO A 100 -3.66 4.13 -14.54
N LYS A 101 -3.86 3.29 -13.51
CA LYS A 101 -3.65 1.86 -13.68
C LYS A 101 -4.79 1.28 -14.50
N THR A 102 -4.48 0.80 -15.69
CA THR A 102 -5.45 0.08 -16.51
C THR A 102 -5.78 -1.26 -15.87
N LYS A 103 -7.06 -1.46 -15.57
CA LYS A 103 -7.55 -2.75 -15.08
C LYS A 103 -7.96 -3.59 -16.29
N THR A 104 -7.42 -4.79 -16.37
CA THR A 104 -7.81 -5.76 -17.40
C THR A 104 -8.72 -6.80 -16.77
N THR A 105 -9.92 -6.95 -17.31
CA THR A 105 -10.86 -7.98 -16.89
C THR A 105 -10.31 -9.35 -17.27
N GLN A 106 -10.16 -10.21 -16.27
CA GLN A 106 -9.77 -11.61 -16.47
C GLN A 106 -10.99 -12.50 -16.24
N LEU A 107 -11.46 -13.12 -17.28
CA LEU A 107 -12.60 -14.04 -17.22
C LEU A 107 -12.13 -15.46 -16.84
N SER A 108 -13.01 -16.18 -16.15
CA SER A 108 -12.85 -17.62 -15.82
C SER A 108 -11.48 -17.97 -15.23
N LYS A 109 -11.00 -17.14 -14.29
CA LYS A 109 -9.76 -17.43 -13.57
C LYS A 109 -10.04 -18.32 -12.38
N GLN A 110 -9.30 -19.42 -12.28
CA GLN A 110 -9.35 -20.28 -11.12
C GLN A 110 -8.51 -19.71 -9.99
N LEU A 111 -9.03 -19.79 -8.77
CA LEU A 111 -8.33 -19.50 -7.53
C LEU A 111 -8.38 -20.75 -6.68
N LYS A 112 -7.23 -21.13 -6.14
CA LYS A 112 -7.17 -22.17 -5.13
C LYS A 112 -7.16 -21.50 -3.77
N VAL A 113 -8.12 -21.87 -2.94
CA VAL A 113 -8.18 -21.45 -1.54
C VAL A 113 -7.88 -22.68 -0.71
N LEU A 114 -6.88 -22.61 0.13
CA LEU A 114 -6.54 -23.67 1.08
C LEU A 114 -7.14 -23.26 2.42
N ALA A 115 -8.13 -24.01 2.88
CA ALA A 115 -8.64 -23.88 4.23
C ALA A 115 -7.66 -24.59 5.18
N THR A 116 -7.20 -23.88 6.18
CA THR A 116 -6.27 -24.38 7.21
C THR A 116 -7.01 -24.68 8.50
N ASP A 117 -6.30 -25.26 9.48
CA ASP A 117 -6.82 -25.50 10.82
C ASP A 117 -7.13 -24.22 11.59
N ALA A 118 -7.66 -24.37 12.79
CA ALA A 118 -8.15 -23.31 13.65
C ALA A 118 -7.14 -22.19 13.96
N ASP A 119 -5.84 -22.48 13.90
CA ASP A 119 -4.76 -21.54 14.22
C ASP A 119 -4.35 -20.62 13.04
N GLY A 120 -4.98 -20.78 11.90
CA GLY A 120 -4.72 -19.94 10.72
C GLY A 120 -5.27 -18.52 10.88
N ALA A 121 -4.89 -17.61 9.95
CA ALA A 121 -5.46 -16.28 9.89
C ALA A 121 -6.95 -16.32 9.55
N TYR A 122 -7.74 -15.37 10.08
CA TYR A 122 -9.16 -15.26 9.74
C TYR A 122 -9.37 -15.16 8.23
N GLY A 123 -10.34 -15.89 7.72
CA GLY A 123 -10.66 -15.98 6.29
C GLY A 123 -9.93 -17.10 5.55
N VAL A 124 -9.10 -17.90 6.24
CA VAL A 124 -8.46 -19.11 5.68
C VAL A 124 -8.71 -20.37 6.50
N ARG A 125 -9.44 -20.26 7.62
CA ARG A 125 -9.80 -21.42 8.47
C ARG A 125 -11.08 -22.07 7.98
N SER A 126 -11.18 -23.38 8.07
CA SER A 126 -12.39 -24.13 7.72
C SER A 126 -13.61 -23.78 8.58
N THR A 127 -13.37 -23.23 9.78
CA THR A 127 -14.40 -22.81 10.73
C THR A 127 -14.86 -21.37 10.55
N ASP A 128 -14.21 -20.59 9.68
CA ASP A 128 -14.56 -19.20 9.48
C ASP A 128 -15.87 -19.07 8.70
N LYS A 129 -16.68 -18.10 9.09
CA LYS A 129 -17.92 -17.77 8.40
C LYS A 129 -17.69 -17.23 6.98
N ASP A 130 -16.60 -16.53 6.80
CA ASP A 130 -16.21 -15.90 5.55
C ASP A 130 -14.83 -16.40 5.12
N ILE A 131 -14.70 -16.82 3.88
CA ILE A 131 -13.44 -17.29 3.31
C ILE A 131 -12.85 -16.23 2.39
N SER A 132 -11.61 -15.86 2.64
CA SER A 132 -10.88 -14.90 1.81
C SER A 132 -10.46 -15.53 0.48
N LEU A 133 -10.80 -14.89 -0.62
CA LEU A 133 -10.32 -15.29 -1.94
C LEU A 133 -8.87 -14.85 -2.23
N GLY A 134 -8.25 -14.09 -1.32
CA GLY A 134 -6.89 -13.55 -1.50
C GLY A 134 -6.75 -12.58 -2.69
N ARG A 135 -7.86 -12.08 -3.22
CA ARG A 135 -7.89 -11.14 -4.33
C ARG A 135 -8.97 -10.10 -4.13
N SER A 136 -8.63 -8.87 -4.45
CA SER A 136 -9.58 -7.76 -4.59
C SER A 136 -10.24 -7.77 -5.97
N ASP A 137 -11.33 -7.03 -6.10
CA ASP A 137 -12.01 -6.78 -7.38
C ASP A 137 -12.60 -8.05 -8.04
N VAL A 138 -13.02 -9.03 -7.25
CA VAL A 138 -13.80 -10.17 -7.76
C VAL A 138 -15.24 -9.71 -7.96
N PHE A 139 -15.69 -9.61 -9.20
CA PHE A 139 -17.05 -9.13 -9.52
C PHE A 139 -18.05 -10.27 -9.69
N ARG A 140 -17.60 -11.49 -9.91
CA ARG A 140 -18.49 -12.65 -10.10
C ARG A 140 -17.78 -13.96 -9.69
N LEU A 141 -18.46 -14.72 -8.86
CA LEU A 141 -18.13 -16.11 -8.56
C LEU A 141 -18.98 -17.00 -9.49
N GLN A 142 -18.36 -17.87 -10.26
CA GLN A 142 -19.05 -18.75 -11.19
C GLN A 142 -19.38 -20.09 -10.56
N SER A 143 -18.42 -20.70 -9.88
CA SER A 143 -18.58 -21.98 -9.21
C SER A 143 -17.50 -22.18 -8.15
N VAL A 144 -17.81 -23.00 -7.19
CA VAL A 144 -16.90 -23.47 -6.15
C VAL A 144 -16.87 -25.00 -6.22
N PHE A 145 -15.69 -25.55 -6.18
CA PHE A 145 -15.46 -26.99 -6.12
C PHE A 145 -14.69 -27.29 -4.85
N ASP A 146 -15.14 -28.26 -4.12
CA ASP A 146 -14.48 -28.78 -2.94
C ASP A 146 -13.85 -30.13 -3.26
N SER A 147 -12.82 -30.51 -2.54
CA SER A 147 -12.21 -31.84 -2.63
C SER A 147 -12.67 -32.66 -1.42
N GLU A 148 -13.18 -33.85 -1.68
CA GLU A 148 -13.46 -34.82 -0.61
C GLU A 148 -12.16 -35.42 -0.02
N ASP A 149 -11.06 -35.30 -0.76
CA ASP A 149 -9.75 -35.76 -0.32
C ASP A 149 -8.93 -34.60 0.23
N THR A 150 -8.61 -34.65 1.51
CA THR A 150 -7.82 -33.60 2.20
C THR A 150 -6.39 -33.51 1.71
N SER A 151 -5.87 -34.54 1.03
CA SER A 151 -4.52 -34.55 0.46
C SER A 151 -4.47 -34.04 -0.99
N ALA A 152 -5.60 -33.92 -1.67
CA ALA A 152 -5.72 -33.49 -3.05
C ALA A 152 -6.47 -32.17 -3.19
N ALA A 153 -6.05 -31.35 -4.14
CA ALA A 153 -6.78 -30.13 -4.47
C ALA A 153 -8.01 -30.45 -5.32
N ALA A 154 -9.12 -29.74 -5.06
CA ALA A 154 -10.27 -29.80 -5.95
C ALA A 154 -9.90 -29.42 -7.38
N THR A 155 -10.43 -30.15 -8.33
CA THR A 155 -10.22 -29.88 -9.76
C THR A 155 -11.56 -29.53 -10.40
N ALA A 156 -11.59 -28.43 -11.16
CA ALA A 156 -12.79 -28.12 -11.94
C ALA A 156 -13.10 -29.24 -12.92
N PRO A 157 -14.38 -29.54 -13.18
CA PRO A 157 -14.78 -30.52 -14.20
C PRO A 157 -14.13 -30.20 -15.55
N GLN A 158 -13.62 -31.23 -16.19
CA GLN A 158 -12.94 -31.14 -17.49
C GLN A 158 -13.62 -32.07 -18.49
N PHE A 159 -13.75 -31.59 -19.72
CA PHE A 159 -14.17 -32.40 -20.84
C PHE A 159 -13.00 -32.59 -21.78
N THR A 160 -12.73 -33.83 -22.13
CA THR A 160 -11.81 -34.10 -23.22
C THR A 160 -12.61 -34.10 -24.52
N ILE A 161 -12.27 -33.19 -25.40
CA ILE A 161 -12.93 -33.04 -26.70
C ILE A 161 -11.94 -33.36 -27.81
N SER A 162 -12.43 -33.99 -28.87
CA SER A 162 -11.67 -34.31 -30.09
C SER A 162 -12.40 -33.76 -31.32
N ASN A 163 -11.69 -33.62 -32.42
CA ASN A 163 -12.25 -33.14 -33.70
C ASN A 163 -12.91 -31.73 -33.59
N ILE A 164 -12.23 -30.81 -32.92
CA ILE A 164 -12.73 -29.47 -32.75
C ILE A 164 -12.73 -28.75 -34.10
N VAL A 165 -13.90 -28.21 -34.48
CA VAL A 165 -14.07 -27.33 -35.63
C VAL A 165 -14.44 -25.95 -35.10
N GLY A 166 -13.57 -24.96 -35.30
CA GLY A 166 -13.74 -23.60 -34.81
C GLY A 166 -12.87 -23.31 -33.58
N THR A 167 -13.11 -22.15 -32.96
CA THR A 167 -12.41 -21.67 -31.78
C THR A 167 -13.40 -21.35 -30.67
N PHE A 168 -13.10 -21.80 -29.47
CA PHE A 168 -13.88 -21.49 -28.27
C PHE A 168 -13.35 -20.23 -27.59
N LEU A 169 -14.25 -19.37 -27.20
CA LEU A 169 -13.93 -18.21 -26.37
C LEU A 169 -14.07 -18.57 -24.90
N ARG A 170 -13.18 -18.03 -24.06
CA ARG A 170 -13.27 -18.26 -22.63
C ARG A 170 -14.57 -17.69 -22.07
N GLY A 171 -15.34 -18.51 -21.37
CA GLY A 171 -16.67 -18.15 -20.83
C GLY A 171 -17.84 -18.39 -21.80
N GLU A 172 -17.59 -18.93 -22.97
CA GLU A 172 -18.62 -19.32 -23.92
C GLU A 172 -19.42 -20.52 -23.37
N LYS A 173 -20.74 -20.47 -23.57
CA LYS A 173 -21.62 -21.57 -23.20
C LYS A 173 -21.55 -22.68 -24.27
N ILE A 174 -21.16 -23.87 -23.84
CA ILE A 174 -21.21 -25.07 -24.68
C ILE A 174 -22.52 -25.79 -24.41
N THR A 175 -23.29 -26.10 -25.45
CA THR A 175 -24.53 -26.85 -25.37
C THR A 175 -24.36 -28.13 -26.18
N GLY A 176 -24.54 -29.28 -25.54
CA GLY A 176 -24.56 -30.57 -26.23
C GLY A 176 -25.83 -30.72 -27.09
N ALA A 177 -25.69 -31.43 -28.20
CA ALA A 177 -26.88 -31.89 -28.93
C ALA A 177 -27.54 -33.01 -28.12
N SER A 178 -28.85 -32.93 -27.92
CA SER A 178 -29.66 -33.99 -27.31
C SER A 178 -30.01 -35.05 -28.33
#